data_e575a57d43aa41fe1d4a77b52f90917a
#
_entry.id   e575a57d43aa41fe1d4a77b52f90917a
#
_cell.length_a   1.000
_cell.length_b   1.000
_cell.length_c   1.000
_cell.angle_alpha   90.00
_cell.angle_beta   90.00
_cell.angle_gamma   90.00
#
_symmetry.space_group_name_H-M   'P 1'
#
loop_
_entity.id
_entity.type
_entity.pdbx_description
1 polymer ?
#
loop_
_entity_poly.entity_id
_entity_poly.type
_entity_poly.pdbx_seq_one_letter_code
_entity_poly.pdbx_strand_id
1 'polypeptide(L)'
;MKSAAVVNYAPEKGSVEIREIDKPEIGEEDVLLEVVNVGVCGSDLHQWTADHSWHVNYPVVLGHEFGGHIVALGSRVTGWKEGDRVVSETAAVIDPNSPMTKSGLYNLDPSRKGFGYGVNGAMTKYVRVPARCLHRVPDQLAFEQACLTEPCCVAFNAVVENSRLKPGDRVIVLGPGTIGILCAAMARLCGAEVAIVGLEADKHRLDIAK
;
A
#
# COMPACT_ATOMS: atom_id res chain seq x y z
N MET A 1 18.68 16.88 6.34
CA MET A 1 18.01 17.27 5.07
C MET A 1 16.52 17.16 5.29
N LYS A 2 15.74 18.19 4.94
CA LYS A 2 14.28 18.20 5.08
C LYS A 2 13.60 17.96 3.75
N SER A 3 12.40 17.41 3.78
CA SER A 3 11.54 17.21 2.60
C SER A 3 10.07 17.45 2.98
N ALA A 4 9.29 17.89 2.00
CA ALA A 4 7.83 17.99 2.17
C ALA A 4 7.20 16.61 2.38
N ALA A 5 6.19 16.55 3.24
CA ALA A 5 5.41 15.37 3.52
C ALA A 5 3.94 15.74 3.76
N VAL A 6 3.03 14.84 3.39
CA VAL A 6 1.61 14.95 3.73
C VAL A 6 1.41 14.31 5.11
N VAL A 7 1.13 15.13 6.10
CA VAL A 7 1.09 14.74 7.51
C VAL A 7 -0.32 14.86 8.07
N ASN A 8 -0.82 13.76 8.62
CA ASN A 8 -2.00 13.78 9.49
C ASN A 8 -1.51 14.03 10.93
N TYR A 9 -1.87 15.19 11.50
CA TYR A 9 -1.27 15.65 12.75
C TYR A 9 -2.18 15.52 13.98
N ALA A 10 -3.48 15.26 13.79
CA ALA A 10 -4.45 15.14 14.89
C ALA A 10 -5.68 14.30 14.49
N PRO A 11 -6.45 13.75 15.44
CA PRO A 11 -7.64 12.94 15.19
C PRO A 11 -8.89 13.76 14.83
N GLU A 12 -8.73 14.85 14.08
CA GLU A 12 -9.79 15.77 13.73
C GLU A 12 -9.94 15.93 12.22
N LYS A 13 -11.15 16.16 11.75
CA LYS A 13 -11.43 16.42 10.33
C LYS A 13 -10.59 17.60 9.81
N GLY A 14 -9.89 17.38 8.72
CA GLY A 14 -9.05 18.39 8.07
C GLY A 14 -7.66 18.53 8.68
N SER A 15 -7.26 17.66 9.60
CA SER A 15 -5.93 17.65 10.25
C SER A 15 -4.84 17.03 9.36
N VAL A 16 -4.90 17.25 8.05
CA VAL A 16 -3.89 16.81 7.08
C VAL A 16 -3.35 18.03 6.36
N GLU A 17 -2.03 18.21 6.41
CA GLU A 17 -1.35 19.33 5.76
C GLU A 17 0.04 18.93 5.25
N ILE A 18 0.63 19.78 4.41
CA ILE A 18 2.01 19.62 3.97
C ILE A 18 2.93 20.22 5.03
N ARG A 19 3.84 19.41 5.58
CA ARG A 19 4.89 19.81 6.52
C ARG A 19 6.26 19.44 6.01
N GLU A 20 7.27 20.18 6.45
CA GLU A 20 8.67 19.77 6.31
C GLU A 20 9.03 18.79 7.43
N ILE A 21 9.55 17.62 7.05
CA ILE A 21 10.07 16.62 7.96
C ILE A 21 11.54 16.33 7.69
N ASP A 22 12.26 15.87 8.68
CA ASP A 22 13.63 15.44 8.51
C ASP A 22 13.68 14.09 7.76
N LYS A 23 14.74 13.92 6.95
CA LYS A 23 15.06 12.63 6.31
C LYS A 23 15.18 11.57 7.41
N PRO A 24 14.46 10.44 7.30
CA PRO A 24 14.50 9.43 8.35
C PRO A 24 15.87 8.76 8.45
N GLU A 25 16.28 8.45 9.69
CA GLU A 25 17.40 7.57 9.96
C GLU A 25 16.96 6.11 9.79
N ILE A 26 17.85 5.27 9.28
CA ILE A 26 17.60 3.84 9.08
C ILE A 26 18.30 3.01 10.16
N GLY A 27 17.65 1.92 10.58
CA GLY A 27 18.24 0.90 11.43
C GLY A 27 19.11 -0.08 10.63
N GLU A 28 19.72 -1.02 11.32
CA GLU A 28 20.63 -2.00 10.70
C GLU A 28 19.94 -2.93 9.69
N GLU A 29 18.64 -3.18 9.83
CA GLU A 29 17.83 -4.06 8.97
C GLU A 29 16.89 -3.29 8.02
N ASP A 30 17.05 -1.97 7.97
CA ASP A 30 16.19 -1.10 7.15
C ASP A 30 16.91 -0.64 5.89
N VAL A 31 16.13 -0.21 4.92
CA VAL A 31 16.61 0.59 3.80
C VAL A 31 16.02 1.98 3.85
N LEU A 32 16.70 2.93 3.25
CA LEU A 32 16.13 4.21 2.88
C LEU A 32 15.67 4.16 1.44
N LEU A 33 14.41 4.42 1.22
CA LEU A 33 13.82 4.46 -0.09
C LEU A 33 13.58 5.93 -0.51
N GLU A 34 14.05 6.31 -1.70
CA GLU A 34 13.59 7.50 -2.40
C GLU A 34 12.33 7.16 -3.16
N VAL A 35 11.21 7.74 -2.72
CA VAL A 35 9.89 7.46 -3.28
C VAL A 35 9.77 8.08 -4.67
N VAL A 36 9.35 7.26 -5.64
CA VAL A 36 9.06 7.71 -7.01
C VAL A 36 7.57 7.93 -7.20
N ASN A 37 6.75 6.96 -6.78
CA ASN A 37 5.30 7.05 -6.85
C ASN A 37 4.66 6.55 -5.55
N VAL A 38 3.55 7.17 -5.17
CA VAL A 38 2.69 6.74 -4.06
C VAL A 38 1.23 6.86 -4.48
N GLY A 39 0.45 5.82 -4.25
CA GLY A 39 -0.99 5.81 -4.42
C GLY A 39 -1.71 6.51 -3.26
N VAL A 40 -2.91 7.01 -3.54
CA VAL A 40 -3.82 7.55 -2.53
C VAL A 40 -4.93 6.54 -2.29
N CYS A 41 -4.93 5.92 -1.13
CA CYS A 41 -5.95 4.96 -0.72
C CYS A 41 -7.19 5.68 -0.16
N GLY A 42 -8.33 5.02 -0.21
CA GLY A 42 -9.53 5.49 0.50
C GLY A 42 -9.31 5.68 2.01
N SER A 43 -8.42 4.90 2.62
CA SER A 43 -8.04 5.03 4.03
C SER A 43 -7.30 6.34 4.35
N ASP A 44 -6.55 6.90 3.41
CA ASP A 44 -5.94 8.24 3.58
C ASP A 44 -7.02 9.33 3.63
N LEU A 45 -8.07 9.19 2.79
CA LEU A 45 -9.23 10.09 2.82
C LEU A 45 -10.04 9.94 4.11
N HIS A 46 -10.22 8.72 4.61
CA HIS A 46 -10.87 8.47 5.89
C HIS A 46 -10.09 9.09 7.06
N GLN A 47 -8.77 9.09 7.02
CA GLN A 47 -7.95 9.80 8.00
C GLN A 47 -8.14 11.32 7.89
N TRP A 48 -8.20 11.88 6.67
CA TRP A 48 -8.46 13.30 6.46
C TRP A 48 -9.82 13.74 6.95
N THR A 49 -10.85 12.89 6.79
CA THR A 49 -12.21 13.19 7.28
C THR A 49 -12.42 12.83 8.74
N ALA A 50 -11.43 12.21 9.40
CA ALA A 50 -11.51 11.63 10.74
C ALA A 50 -12.66 10.59 10.87
N ASP A 51 -12.94 9.88 9.79
CA ASP A 51 -13.95 8.82 9.71
C ASP A 51 -13.30 7.46 9.53
N HIS A 52 -12.59 7.00 10.57
CA HIS A 52 -11.92 5.70 10.58
C HIS A 52 -12.06 5.02 11.94
N SER A 53 -12.01 3.68 11.95
CA SER A 53 -12.16 2.85 13.15
C SER A 53 -10.83 2.27 13.68
N TRP A 54 -9.74 2.48 12.97
CA TRP A 54 -8.41 1.99 13.39
C TRP A 54 -7.62 3.04 14.15
N HIS A 55 -6.65 2.58 14.93
CA HIS A 55 -5.76 3.46 15.69
C HIS A 55 -4.72 4.12 14.75
N VAL A 56 -4.52 5.42 14.92
CA VAL A 56 -3.53 6.22 14.19
C VAL A 56 -2.56 6.86 15.19
N ASN A 57 -1.27 6.75 14.94
CA ASN A 57 -0.20 7.35 15.75
C ASN A 57 0.12 8.76 15.24
N TYR A 58 -0.60 9.76 15.75
CA TYR A 58 -0.39 11.17 15.38
C TYR A 58 0.86 11.78 16.00
N PRO A 59 1.62 12.65 15.31
CA PRO A 59 1.52 12.93 13.87
C PRO A 59 2.10 11.79 13.03
N VAL A 60 1.55 11.55 11.85
CA VAL A 60 2.00 10.51 10.93
C VAL A 60 2.00 10.99 9.48
N VAL A 61 3.02 10.63 8.71
CA VAL A 61 3.03 10.81 7.26
C VAL A 61 2.12 9.75 6.63
N LEU A 62 1.22 10.17 5.73
CA LEU A 62 0.29 9.29 5.02
C LEU A 62 0.97 8.47 3.92
N GLY A 63 0.23 7.54 3.31
CA GLY A 63 0.62 6.76 2.13
C GLY A 63 1.25 5.41 2.44
N HIS A 64 0.69 4.36 1.86
CA HIS A 64 1.12 2.98 2.05
C HIS A 64 1.16 2.14 0.76
N GLU A 65 0.79 2.74 -0.38
CA GLU A 65 0.83 2.16 -1.72
C GLU A 65 1.98 2.79 -2.51
N PHE A 66 3.21 2.32 -2.38
CA PHE A 66 4.37 3.07 -2.89
C PHE A 66 5.47 2.20 -3.49
N GLY A 67 6.25 2.83 -4.35
CA GLY A 67 7.48 2.28 -4.88
C GLY A 67 8.56 3.35 -5.10
N GLY A 68 9.79 2.91 -5.22
CA GLY A 68 10.93 3.80 -5.39
C GLY A 68 12.27 3.07 -5.51
N HIS A 69 13.34 3.84 -5.35
CA HIS A 69 14.71 3.35 -5.42
C HIS A 69 15.34 3.29 -4.04
N ILE A 70 16.07 2.22 -3.76
CA ILE A 70 16.90 2.12 -2.57
C ILE A 70 18.06 3.13 -2.70
N VAL A 71 18.25 4.01 -1.73
CA VAL A 71 19.31 5.03 -1.71
C VAL A 71 20.27 4.91 -0.53
N ALA A 72 19.97 4.05 0.43
CA ALA A 72 20.90 3.62 1.48
C ALA A 72 20.41 2.31 2.10
N LEU A 73 21.35 1.53 2.67
CA LEU A 73 21.08 0.25 3.31
C LEU A 73 21.67 0.24 4.72
N GLY A 74 20.93 -0.38 5.65
CA GLY A 74 21.44 -0.72 6.97
C GLY A 74 22.52 -1.79 6.93
N SER A 75 23.36 -1.84 7.95
CA SER A 75 24.58 -2.68 7.99
C SER A 75 24.32 -4.19 7.90
N ARG A 76 23.11 -4.64 8.23
CA ARG A 76 22.70 -6.06 8.18
C ARG A 76 21.82 -6.41 6.98
N VAL A 77 21.52 -5.45 6.12
CA VAL A 77 20.71 -5.70 4.92
C VAL A 77 21.53 -6.48 3.89
N THR A 78 20.99 -7.60 3.44
CA THR A 78 21.61 -8.45 2.39
C THR A 78 20.63 -8.67 1.25
N GLY A 79 21.15 -9.00 0.05
CA GLY A 79 20.32 -9.28 -1.13
C GLY A 79 19.80 -8.05 -1.85
N TRP A 80 20.07 -6.85 -1.35
CA TRP A 80 19.70 -5.55 -1.91
C TRP A 80 20.92 -4.66 -2.13
N LYS A 81 20.80 -3.67 -3.02
CA LYS A 81 21.81 -2.65 -3.29
C LYS A 81 21.15 -1.31 -3.60
N GLU A 82 21.92 -0.24 -3.49
CA GLU A 82 21.50 1.09 -3.95
C GLU A 82 21.14 1.06 -5.44
N GLY A 83 20.08 1.78 -5.80
CA GLY A 83 19.50 1.81 -7.13
C GLY A 83 18.47 0.70 -7.41
N ASP A 84 18.35 -0.33 -6.57
CA ASP A 84 17.32 -1.36 -6.76
C ASP A 84 15.92 -0.73 -6.75
N ARG A 85 15.08 -1.17 -7.69
CA ARG A 85 13.69 -0.76 -7.85
C ARG A 85 12.80 -1.66 -7.01
N VAL A 86 12.03 -1.07 -6.10
CA VAL A 86 11.23 -1.85 -5.14
C VAL A 86 9.86 -1.24 -4.87
N VAL A 87 8.92 -2.10 -4.47
CA VAL A 87 7.69 -1.76 -3.75
C VAL A 87 7.75 -2.38 -2.36
N SER A 88 6.86 -1.98 -1.46
CA SER A 88 6.86 -2.43 -0.08
C SER A 88 5.52 -3.04 0.34
N GLU A 89 5.59 -4.07 1.19
CA GLU A 89 4.46 -4.47 2.00
C GLU A 89 4.09 -3.39 3.02
N THR A 90 2.85 -3.43 3.50
CA THR A 90 2.33 -2.41 4.43
C THR A 90 2.70 -2.66 5.89
N ALA A 91 3.01 -3.90 6.30
CA ALA A 91 3.27 -4.28 7.69
C ALA A 91 4.69 -3.89 8.15
N ALA A 92 4.93 -2.59 8.35
CA ALA A 92 6.25 -2.05 8.73
C ALA A 92 6.78 -2.62 10.05
N VAL A 93 5.92 -2.80 11.04
CA VAL A 93 6.28 -3.39 12.35
C VAL A 93 5.46 -4.64 12.58
N ILE A 94 6.12 -5.71 12.95
CA ILE A 94 5.52 -6.99 13.35
C ILE A 94 6.18 -7.48 14.63
N ASP A 95 5.49 -8.28 15.43
CA ASP A 95 6.10 -9.02 16.54
C ASP A 95 6.62 -10.38 16.02
N PRO A 96 7.94 -10.61 15.96
CA PRO A 96 8.50 -11.87 15.49
C PRO A 96 8.15 -13.07 16.39
N ASN A 97 7.74 -12.83 17.63
CA ASN A 97 7.36 -13.87 18.59
C ASN A 97 5.88 -14.22 18.57
N SER A 98 5.05 -13.39 17.93
CA SER A 98 3.61 -13.63 17.80
C SER A 98 3.32 -14.97 17.11
N PRO A 99 2.32 -15.74 17.55
CA PRO A 99 1.84 -16.93 16.86
C PRO A 99 1.42 -16.64 15.42
N MET A 100 0.82 -15.48 15.16
CA MET A 100 0.42 -15.05 13.83
C MET A 100 1.64 -14.88 12.91
N THR A 101 2.67 -14.19 13.38
CA THR A 101 3.92 -14.01 12.63
C THR A 101 4.60 -15.34 12.35
N LYS A 102 4.68 -16.23 13.36
CA LYS A 102 5.28 -17.57 13.20
C LYS A 102 4.54 -18.48 12.21
N SER A 103 3.25 -18.25 12.02
CA SER A 103 2.44 -18.97 11.02
C SER A 103 2.37 -18.28 9.66
N GLY A 104 3.11 -17.18 9.45
CA GLY A 104 3.11 -16.41 8.20
C GLY A 104 1.91 -15.46 8.04
N LEU A 105 1.08 -15.32 9.07
CA LEU A 105 -0.13 -14.49 9.08
C LEU A 105 0.06 -13.16 9.81
N TYR A 106 1.26 -12.57 9.75
CA TYR A 106 1.60 -11.31 10.43
C TYR A 106 0.71 -10.12 10.03
N ASN A 107 0.11 -10.19 8.85
CA ASN A 107 -0.88 -9.20 8.40
C ASN A 107 -2.16 -9.22 9.24
N LEU A 108 -2.46 -10.30 9.94
CA LEU A 108 -3.60 -10.46 10.86
C LEU A 108 -3.23 -10.20 12.32
N ASP A 109 -1.96 -9.97 12.63
CA ASP A 109 -1.52 -9.68 13.99
C ASP A 109 -2.02 -8.31 14.44
N PRO A 110 -2.77 -8.23 15.56
CA PRO A 110 -3.29 -6.95 16.06
C PRO A 110 -2.20 -5.98 16.53
N SER A 111 -0.99 -6.47 16.83
CA SER A 111 0.15 -5.64 17.24
C SER A 111 0.90 -5.00 16.07
N ARG A 112 0.63 -5.43 14.83
CA ARG A 112 1.28 -4.89 13.64
C ARG A 112 1.04 -3.39 13.49
N LYS A 113 2.06 -2.68 12.98
CA LYS A 113 1.91 -1.27 12.60
C LYS A 113 2.19 -1.11 11.12
N GLY A 114 1.26 -0.50 10.41
CA GLY A 114 1.39 -0.24 8.97
C GLY A 114 1.87 1.17 8.69
N PHE A 115 2.41 1.34 7.48
CA PHE A 115 2.72 2.64 6.94
C PHE A 115 1.47 3.52 6.83
N GLY A 116 1.62 4.82 7.03
CA GLY A 116 0.55 5.79 6.87
C GLY A 116 -0.42 5.91 8.05
N TYR A 117 -0.28 5.07 9.10
CA TYR A 117 -1.12 5.17 10.31
C TYR A 117 -0.38 4.74 11.59
N GLY A 118 0.31 3.61 11.58
CA GLY A 118 1.08 3.12 12.73
C GLY A 118 2.50 3.63 12.76
N VAL A 119 3.08 3.87 11.59
CA VAL A 119 4.38 4.51 11.35
C VAL A 119 4.26 5.44 10.15
N ASN A 120 5.23 6.33 9.97
CA ASN A 120 5.28 7.22 8.82
C ASN A 120 5.23 6.46 7.50
N GLY A 121 4.35 6.91 6.61
CA GLY A 121 4.18 6.41 5.26
C GLY A 121 5.06 7.13 4.23
N ALA A 122 4.69 6.98 2.97
CA ALA A 122 5.50 7.33 1.82
C ALA A 122 5.03 8.59 1.05
N MET A 123 4.04 9.33 1.55
CA MET A 123 3.70 10.65 0.97
C MET A 123 4.74 11.70 1.36
N THR A 124 6.01 11.40 1.05
CA THR A 124 7.20 12.23 1.27
C THR A 124 8.30 11.77 0.32
N LYS A 125 9.41 12.51 0.26
CA LYS A 125 10.53 12.14 -0.61
C LYS A 125 11.27 10.88 -0.16
N TYR A 126 11.43 10.67 1.14
CA TYR A 126 12.17 9.54 1.69
C TYR A 126 11.37 8.81 2.75
N VAL A 127 11.39 7.48 2.70
CA VAL A 127 10.77 6.62 3.70
C VAL A 127 11.75 5.54 4.15
N ARG A 128 11.75 5.24 5.45
CA ARG A 128 12.47 4.10 6.03
C ARG A 128 11.61 2.87 5.91
N VAL A 129 12.15 1.79 5.33
CA VAL A 129 11.44 0.54 5.10
C VAL A 129 12.26 -0.63 5.62
N PRO A 130 11.71 -1.52 6.46
CA PRO A 130 12.37 -2.77 6.81
C PRO A 130 12.63 -3.61 5.54
N ALA A 131 13.85 -4.10 5.37
CA ALA A 131 14.26 -4.83 4.15
C ALA A 131 13.40 -6.05 3.86
N ARG A 132 12.81 -6.68 4.89
CA ARG A 132 11.86 -7.80 4.75
C ARG A 132 10.57 -7.44 4.00
N CYS A 133 10.19 -6.16 3.99
CA CYS A 133 8.97 -5.69 3.32
C CYS A 133 9.14 -5.44 1.82
N LEU A 134 10.36 -5.58 1.27
CA LEU A 134 10.67 -5.17 -0.08
C LEU A 134 10.44 -6.27 -1.11
N HIS A 135 9.87 -5.88 -2.24
CA HIS A 135 9.73 -6.71 -3.44
C HIS A 135 10.31 -6.00 -4.65
N ARG A 136 11.04 -6.76 -5.50
CA ARG A 136 11.64 -6.20 -6.72
C ARG A 136 10.59 -5.81 -7.74
N VAL A 137 10.75 -4.63 -8.31
CA VAL A 137 9.97 -4.18 -9.46
C VAL A 137 10.72 -4.60 -10.73
N PRO A 138 10.09 -5.38 -11.64
CA PRO A 138 10.66 -5.71 -12.92
C PRO A 138 11.02 -4.45 -13.74
N ASP A 139 12.11 -4.50 -14.50
CA ASP A 139 12.61 -3.32 -15.23
C ASP A 139 11.59 -2.74 -16.24
N GLN A 140 10.78 -3.61 -16.84
CA GLN A 140 9.74 -3.21 -17.81
C GLN A 140 8.51 -2.58 -17.17
N LEU A 141 8.33 -2.66 -15.84
CA LEU A 141 7.16 -2.10 -15.15
C LEU A 141 7.46 -0.68 -14.68
N ALA A 142 6.63 0.29 -15.08
CA ALA A 142 6.74 1.66 -14.60
C ALA A 142 6.31 1.77 -13.13
N PHE A 143 6.84 2.77 -12.39
CA PHE A 143 6.48 2.94 -10.98
C PHE A 143 5.02 3.32 -10.78
N GLU A 144 4.40 4.02 -11.74
CA GLU A 144 2.96 4.34 -11.74
C GLU A 144 2.09 3.07 -11.71
N GLN A 145 2.58 1.99 -12.32
CA GLN A 145 1.93 0.68 -12.29
C GLN A 145 2.37 -0.12 -11.05
N ALA A 146 3.65 -0.06 -10.70
CA ALA A 146 4.19 -0.82 -9.57
C ALA A 146 3.57 -0.41 -8.23
N CYS A 147 3.24 0.86 -8.02
CA CYS A 147 2.60 1.31 -6.78
C CYS A 147 1.18 0.73 -6.57
N LEU A 148 0.56 0.18 -7.63
CA LEU A 148 -0.71 -0.54 -7.53
C LEU A 148 -0.55 -1.98 -6.98
N THR A 149 0.66 -2.43 -6.69
CA THR A 149 0.90 -3.78 -6.15
C THR A 149 0.13 -4.02 -4.86
N GLU A 150 0.10 -3.05 -3.96
CA GLU A 150 -0.63 -3.17 -2.70
C GLU A 150 -2.14 -3.36 -2.93
N PRO A 151 -2.87 -2.46 -3.62
CA PRO A 151 -4.29 -2.67 -3.87
C PRO A 151 -4.56 -3.91 -4.76
N CYS A 152 -3.63 -4.32 -5.63
CA CYS A 152 -3.72 -5.60 -6.33
C CYS A 152 -3.68 -6.79 -5.36
N CYS A 153 -2.85 -6.75 -4.32
CA CYS A 153 -2.83 -7.79 -3.29
C CYS A 153 -4.16 -7.87 -2.52
N VAL A 154 -4.80 -6.73 -2.25
CA VAL A 154 -6.16 -6.69 -1.66
C VAL A 154 -7.16 -7.40 -2.57
N ALA A 155 -7.15 -7.08 -3.87
CA ALA A 155 -8.03 -7.71 -4.86
C ALA A 155 -7.74 -9.21 -5.02
N PHE A 156 -6.45 -9.60 -5.06
CA PHE A 156 -6.03 -11.00 -5.12
C PHE A 156 -6.54 -11.78 -3.91
N ASN A 157 -6.34 -11.25 -2.71
CA ASN A 157 -6.81 -11.87 -1.48
C ASN A 157 -8.34 -12.07 -1.49
N ALA A 158 -9.09 -11.07 -1.95
CA ALA A 158 -10.55 -11.15 -2.01
C ALA A 158 -11.03 -12.19 -3.05
N VAL A 159 -10.45 -12.18 -4.24
CA VAL A 159 -10.95 -12.95 -5.40
C VAL A 159 -10.35 -14.34 -5.47
N VAL A 160 -9.04 -14.49 -5.20
CA VAL A 160 -8.33 -15.77 -5.37
C VAL A 160 -8.30 -16.56 -4.08
N GLU A 161 -7.89 -15.92 -2.96
CA GLU A 161 -7.69 -16.63 -1.69
C GLU A 161 -8.99 -16.84 -0.92
N ASN A 162 -9.92 -15.88 -0.95
CA ASN A 162 -11.14 -15.92 -0.14
C ASN A 162 -12.43 -16.17 -0.92
N SER A 163 -12.35 -16.45 -2.23
CA SER A 163 -13.51 -16.88 -3.01
C SER A 163 -13.41 -18.34 -3.46
N ARG A 164 -14.48 -18.84 -4.06
CA ARG A 164 -14.52 -20.18 -4.69
C ARG A 164 -14.59 -20.05 -6.22
N LEU A 165 -14.10 -18.94 -6.77
CA LEU A 165 -14.16 -18.62 -8.17
C LEU A 165 -13.49 -19.70 -9.03
N LYS A 166 -14.17 -20.10 -10.12
CA LYS A 166 -13.68 -21.09 -11.10
C LYS A 166 -13.74 -20.50 -12.51
N PRO A 167 -12.90 -20.98 -13.43
CA PRO A 167 -13.02 -20.65 -14.83
C PRO A 167 -14.43 -20.95 -15.37
N GLY A 168 -15.01 -19.97 -16.10
CA GLY A 168 -16.37 -20.06 -16.64
C GLY A 168 -17.48 -19.55 -15.70
N ASP A 169 -17.16 -19.20 -14.46
CA ASP A 169 -18.13 -18.56 -13.57
C ASP A 169 -18.50 -17.15 -14.07
N ARG A 170 -19.70 -16.70 -13.68
CA ARG A 170 -20.17 -15.34 -13.92
C ARG A 170 -20.06 -14.51 -12.65
N VAL A 171 -19.36 -13.39 -12.73
CA VAL A 171 -19.08 -12.49 -11.60
C VAL A 171 -19.69 -11.12 -11.86
N ILE A 172 -20.37 -10.59 -10.87
CA ILE A 172 -20.83 -9.20 -10.86
C ILE A 172 -20.05 -8.45 -9.80
N VAL A 173 -19.35 -7.39 -10.19
CA VAL A 173 -18.63 -6.49 -9.30
C VAL A 173 -19.46 -5.22 -9.13
N LEU A 174 -19.83 -4.90 -7.89
CA LEU A 174 -20.59 -3.70 -7.55
C LEU A 174 -19.64 -2.57 -7.14
N GLY A 175 -19.61 -1.51 -7.93
CA GLY A 175 -18.77 -0.33 -7.71
C GLY A 175 -17.46 -0.34 -8.52
N PRO A 176 -17.28 0.61 -9.45
CA PRO A 176 -16.09 0.71 -10.28
C PRO A 176 -14.98 1.57 -9.64
N GLY A 177 -14.80 1.47 -8.31
CA GLY A 177 -13.65 2.03 -7.62
C GLY A 177 -12.38 1.25 -7.92
N THR A 178 -11.23 1.72 -7.46
CA THR A 178 -9.92 1.06 -7.69
C THR A 178 -9.96 -0.42 -7.32
N ILE A 179 -10.43 -0.76 -6.13
CA ILE A 179 -10.52 -2.17 -5.70
C ILE A 179 -11.52 -2.96 -6.56
N GLY A 180 -12.67 -2.38 -6.92
CA GLY A 180 -13.65 -3.05 -7.78
C GLY A 180 -13.08 -3.37 -9.16
N ILE A 181 -12.40 -2.43 -9.79
CA ILE A 181 -11.75 -2.62 -11.10
C ILE A 181 -10.65 -3.70 -10.99
N LEU A 182 -9.82 -3.66 -9.94
CA LEU A 182 -8.77 -4.67 -9.72
C LEU A 182 -9.36 -6.05 -9.43
N CYS A 183 -10.45 -6.15 -8.65
CA CYS A 183 -11.16 -7.42 -8.44
C CYS A 183 -11.74 -7.97 -9.75
N ALA A 184 -12.31 -7.10 -10.59
CA ALA A 184 -12.81 -7.50 -11.91
C ALA A 184 -11.70 -8.03 -12.81
N ALA A 185 -10.58 -7.32 -12.88
CA ALA A 185 -9.39 -7.77 -13.61
C ALA A 185 -8.88 -9.12 -13.11
N MET A 186 -8.81 -9.29 -11.79
CA MET A 186 -8.37 -10.53 -11.16
C MET A 186 -9.33 -11.69 -11.48
N ALA A 187 -10.64 -11.46 -11.41
CA ALA A 187 -11.64 -12.47 -11.75
C ALA A 187 -11.56 -12.88 -13.24
N ARG A 188 -11.32 -11.92 -14.15
CA ARG A 188 -11.08 -12.23 -15.56
C ARG A 188 -9.82 -13.06 -15.78
N LEU A 189 -8.72 -12.74 -15.07
CA LEU A 189 -7.49 -13.54 -15.12
C LEU A 189 -7.72 -14.99 -14.63
N CYS A 190 -8.66 -15.19 -13.69
CA CYS A 190 -9.09 -16.52 -13.26
C CYS A 190 -10.03 -17.22 -14.25
N GLY A 191 -10.37 -16.59 -15.39
CA GLY A 191 -11.19 -17.20 -16.44
C GLY A 191 -12.70 -16.99 -16.26
N ALA A 192 -13.14 -16.03 -15.45
CA ALA A 192 -14.54 -15.70 -15.27
C ALA A 192 -15.07 -14.75 -16.35
N GLU A 193 -16.38 -14.79 -16.59
CA GLU A 193 -17.12 -13.74 -17.26
C GLU A 193 -17.46 -12.64 -16.23
N VAL A 194 -17.04 -11.40 -16.47
CA VAL A 194 -17.17 -10.33 -15.47
C VAL A 194 -18.03 -9.17 -15.99
N ALA A 195 -18.97 -8.72 -15.17
CA ALA A 195 -19.70 -7.48 -15.34
C ALA A 195 -19.40 -6.54 -14.16
N ILE A 196 -19.09 -5.27 -14.45
CA ILE A 196 -18.97 -4.22 -13.42
C ILE A 196 -20.20 -3.33 -13.49
N VAL A 197 -20.78 -3.05 -12.33
CA VAL A 197 -21.97 -2.21 -12.18
C VAL A 197 -21.60 -0.97 -11.38
N GLY A 198 -21.98 0.21 -11.87
CA GLY A 198 -21.81 1.51 -11.22
C GLY A 198 -22.99 2.41 -11.47
N LEU A 199 -22.98 3.58 -10.83
CA LEU A 199 -23.98 4.63 -11.05
C LEU A 199 -23.61 5.46 -12.29
N GLU A 200 -24.53 6.29 -12.77
CA GLU A 200 -24.28 7.21 -13.88
C GLU A 200 -23.06 8.15 -13.61
N ALA A 201 -22.90 8.54 -12.35
CA ALA A 201 -21.76 9.34 -11.91
C ALA A 201 -20.39 8.63 -12.08
N ASP A 202 -20.40 7.31 -12.14
CA ASP A 202 -19.19 6.47 -12.28
C ASP A 202 -18.82 6.18 -13.74
N LYS A 203 -19.49 6.77 -14.70
CA LYS A 203 -19.30 6.45 -16.13
C LYS A 203 -17.84 6.49 -16.56
N HIS A 204 -17.08 7.50 -16.14
CA HIS A 204 -15.65 7.62 -16.46
C HIS A 204 -14.81 6.45 -15.92
N ARG A 205 -15.17 5.87 -14.77
CA ARG A 205 -14.50 4.69 -14.17
C ARG A 205 -14.93 3.40 -14.89
N LEU A 206 -16.19 3.32 -15.28
CA LEU A 206 -16.69 2.20 -16.10
C LEU A 206 -16.03 2.17 -17.47
N ASP A 207 -15.71 3.33 -18.06
CA ASP A 207 -14.98 3.42 -19.32
C ASP A 207 -13.52 2.95 -19.20
N ILE A 208 -12.89 3.14 -18.04
CA ILE A 208 -11.55 2.59 -17.74
C ILE A 208 -11.60 1.05 -17.61
N ALA A 209 -12.72 0.51 -17.14
CA ALA A 209 -12.88 -0.93 -16.88
C ALA A 209 -13.20 -1.76 -18.14
N LYS A 210 -13.41 -1.13 -19.29
CA LYS A 210 -13.67 -1.80 -20.62
C LYS A 210 -12.39 -2.29 -21.25
#